data_e152650d83b699b72e0b07781068b493
#
_entry.id   e152650d83b699b72e0b07781068b493
#
_cell.length_a   1.000
_cell.length_b   1.000
_cell.length_c   1.000
_cell.angle_alpha   90.00
_cell.angle_beta   90.00
_cell.angle_gamma   90.00
#
_symmetry.space_group_name_H-M   'P 1'
#
loop_
_entity.id
_entity.type
_entity.pdbx_description
1 polymer ?
#
loop_
_entity_poly.entity_id
_entity_poly.type
_entity_poly.pdbx_seq_one_letter_code
_entity_poly.pdbx_strand_id
1 'polypeptide(L)'
;MSENNSENTNENTSNNTDAHKTNTVAALCIAPSGVGDELSEYVADAVKVIRDSGLKNETNAMFTNIEGEFDDVMRVVRDATMALVNKGYRTGVILKLDIRPGFSNQIDAKAALVDKILEERNKEE
;
A
#
# COMPACT_ATOMS: atom_id res chain seq x y z
N MET A 1 2.13 7.14 -34.54
CA MET A 1 1.65 6.81 -34.05
C MET A 1 1.26 6.55 -33.48
N SER A 2 1.13 6.46 -33.42
CA SER A 2 0.51 5.93 -32.77
C SER A 2 0.27 5.53 -32.31
N GLU A 3 0.28 5.16 -32.51
CA GLU A 3 -0.22 4.40 -32.09
C GLU A 3 0.07 3.78 -31.56
N ASN A 4 0.35 3.79 -32.01
CA ASN A 4 0.30 2.88 -31.42
C ASN A 4 0.53 2.70 -30.57
N ASN A 5 0.59 2.90 -30.61
CA ASN A 5 0.46 2.38 -29.68
C ASN A 5 0.15 2.05 -29.01
N SER A 6 -0.09 1.80 -29.22
CA SER A 6 -0.74 1.08 -28.57
C SER A 6 -0.82 0.49 -28.17
N GLU A 7 -0.78 0.22 -28.57
CA GLU A 7 -1.18 -0.73 -28.20
C GLU A 7 -0.85 -1.31 -27.56
N ASN A 8 -0.51 -1.23 -27.82
CA ASN A 8 -0.42 -2.01 -27.18
C ASN A 8 -0.48 -2.39 -26.38
N THR A 9 -0.70 -2.46 -26.11
CA THR A 9 -1.03 -2.88 -25.35
C THR A 9 -1.27 -3.82 -25.12
N ASN A 10 -1.41 -4.42 -25.45
CA ASN A 10 -1.81 -5.49 -25.27
C ASN A 10 -1.29 -6.14 -24.44
N GLU A 11 -0.58 -5.86 -24.20
CA GLU A 11 -0.06 -6.43 -23.36
C GLU A 11 -0.68 -7.11 -22.55
N ASN A 12 -1.47 -7.26 -22.63
CA ASN A 12 -2.21 -7.92 -21.85
C ASN A 12 -2.05 -9.30 -21.86
N THR A 13 -1.56 -9.83 -22.79
CA THR A 13 -1.52 -11.20 -22.88
C THR A 13 -0.73 -11.87 -21.83
N SER A 14 0.27 -11.27 -21.36
CA SER A 14 1.05 -11.88 -20.33
C SER A 14 0.57 -11.47 -18.97
N ASN A 15 -0.67 -11.09 -18.89
CA ASN A 15 -1.17 -10.56 -17.69
C ASN A 15 -0.98 -11.40 -16.50
N ASN A 16 -1.14 -12.71 -16.62
CA ASN A 16 -1.01 -13.54 -15.46
C ASN A 16 0.38 -13.52 -14.89
N THR A 17 1.39 -13.53 -15.76
CA THR A 17 2.75 -13.50 -15.27
C THR A 17 3.13 -12.11 -14.80
N ASP A 18 2.48 -11.09 -15.36
CA ASP A 18 2.80 -9.72 -15.00
C ASP A 18 1.99 -9.21 -13.83
N ALA A 19 1.00 -9.96 -13.38
CA ALA A 19 0.07 -9.49 -12.35
C ALA A 19 0.79 -9.05 -11.07
N HIS A 20 1.93 -9.64 -10.76
CA HIS A 20 2.67 -9.31 -9.55
C HIS A 20 4.07 -8.81 -9.88
N LYS A 21 4.22 -8.28 -11.08
CA LYS A 21 5.53 -7.88 -11.58
C LYS A 21 6.21 -6.87 -10.67
N THR A 22 5.47 -5.91 -10.18
CA THR A 22 6.01 -4.88 -9.32
C THR A 22 5.30 -4.87 -7.98
N ASN A 23 5.02 -6.07 -7.46
CA ASN A 23 4.30 -6.14 -6.18
C ASN A 23 5.00 -5.29 -5.13
N THR A 24 4.25 -4.40 -4.52
CA THR A 24 4.76 -3.38 -3.63
C THR A 24 3.99 -3.43 -2.33
N VAL A 25 4.72 -3.43 -1.21
CA VAL A 25 4.12 -3.20 0.10
C VAL A 25 4.53 -1.79 0.53
N ALA A 26 3.56 -0.98 0.87
CA ALA A 26 3.80 0.38 1.33
C ALA A 26 3.39 0.50 2.79
N ALA A 27 4.22 1.14 3.59
CA ALA A 27 3.85 1.54 4.94
C ALA A 27 3.65 3.04 4.91
N LEU A 28 2.43 3.48 5.18
CA LEU A 28 2.03 4.87 4.99
C LEU A 28 1.54 5.49 6.29
N CYS A 29 2.05 6.66 6.61
CA CYS A 29 1.56 7.46 7.72
C CYS A 29 1.28 8.86 7.18
N ILE A 30 0.04 9.31 7.28
CA ILE A 30 -0.37 10.64 6.82
C ILE A 30 -1.00 11.36 8.00
N ALA A 31 -0.54 12.57 8.27
CA ALA A 31 -1.09 13.34 9.38
C ALA A 31 -1.12 14.83 9.04
N PRO A 32 -2.20 15.51 9.38
CA PRO A 32 -2.24 16.97 9.23
C PRO A 32 -1.48 17.63 10.35
N SER A 33 -0.93 18.81 10.09
CA SER A 33 -0.22 19.61 11.06
C SER A 33 -1.11 20.75 11.55
N GLY A 34 -0.94 21.13 12.82
CA GLY A 34 -1.60 22.33 13.33
C GLY A 34 -3.05 22.15 13.71
N VAL A 35 -3.51 20.93 13.90
CA VAL A 35 -4.89 20.65 14.25
C VAL A 35 -5.03 20.07 15.68
N GLY A 36 -3.95 20.10 16.47
CA GLY A 36 -3.99 19.57 17.83
C GLY A 36 -3.49 18.14 17.89
N ASP A 37 -3.68 17.53 19.07
CA ASP A 37 -3.10 16.21 19.33
C ASP A 37 -4.01 15.07 18.89
N GLU A 38 -5.32 15.30 18.81
CA GLU A 38 -6.24 14.24 18.45
C GLU A 38 -6.41 14.22 16.93
N LEU A 39 -5.79 13.24 16.29
CA LEU A 39 -5.72 13.18 14.83
C LEU A 39 -6.66 12.16 14.18
N SER A 40 -7.37 11.37 14.99
CA SER A 40 -8.12 10.24 14.46
C SER A 40 -9.15 10.63 13.41
N GLU A 41 -9.89 11.70 13.63
CA GLU A 41 -10.91 12.11 12.68
C GLU A 41 -10.32 12.53 11.34
N TYR A 42 -9.18 13.21 11.40
CA TYR A 42 -8.53 13.65 10.16
C TYR A 42 -7.93 12.47 9.39
N VAL A 43 -7.30 11.57 10.13
CA VAL A 43 -6.67 10.40 9.52
C VAL A 43 -7.73 9.47 8.93
N ALA A 44 -8.93 9.44 9.52
CA ALA A 44 -10.00 8.59 9.03
C ALA A 44 -10.35 8.88 7.57
N ASP A 45 -10.26 10.14 7.14
CA ASP A 45 -10.55 10.47 5.74
C ASP A 45 -9.56 9.79 4.80
N ALA A 46 -8.28 9.81 5.17
CA ALA A 46 -7.25 9.17 4.35
C ALA A 46 -7.40 7.65 4.37
N VAL A 47 -7.67 7.09 5.54
CA VAL A 47 -7.84 5.64 5.68
C VAL A 47 -9.03 5.16 4.87
N LYS A 48 -10.11 5.96 4.84
CA LYS A 48 -11.28 5.60 4.05
C LYS A 48 -10.93 5.45 2.57
N VAL A 49 -10.12 6.37 2.04
CA VAL A 49 -9.67 6.27 0.65
C VAL A 49 -8.93 4.96 0.41
N ILE A 50 -8.07 4.59 1.36
CA ILE A 50 -7.30 3.36 1.23
C ILE A 50 -8.22 2.14 1.27
N ARG A 51 -9.15 2.11 2.22
CA ARG A 51 -10.04 0.96 2.35
C ARG A 51 -10.97 0.83 1.15
N ASP A 52 -11.38 1.94 0.56
CA ASP A 52 -12.26 1.91 -0.60
C ASP A 52 -11.51 1.58 -1.89
N SER A 53 -10.19 1.54 -1.86
CA SER A 53 -9.38 1.35 -3.06
C SER A 53 -9.45 -0.05 -3.64
N GLY A 54 -9.83 -1.02 -2.84
CA GLY A 54 -9.82 -2.42 -3.26
C GLY A 54 -8.49 -3.11 -3.07
N LEU A 55 -7.43 -2.39 -2.71
CA LEU A 55 -6.13 -3.01 -2.47
C LEU A 55 -6.10 -3.61 -1.08
N LYS A 56 -5.32 -4.69 -0.93
CA LYS A 56 -5.07 -5.29 0.37
C LYS A 56 -4.47 -4.24 1.30
N ASN A 57 -5.02 -4.09 2.49
CA ASN A 57 -4.51 -3.09 3.43
C ASN A 57 -4.82 -3.49 4.86
N GLU A 58 -4.02 -2.96 5.78
CA GLU A 58 -4.28 -3.12 7.20
C GLU A 58 -3.72 -1.89 7.92
N THR A 59 -4.46 -1.42 8.93
CA THR A 59 -4.07 -0.25 9.70
C THR A 59 -3.68 -0.71 11.10
N ASN A 60 -2.52 -0.26 11.57
CA ASN A 60 -2.11 -0.50 12.95
C ASN A 60 -1.86 0.85 13.62
N ALA A 61 -1.27 0.81 14.82
CA ALA A 61 -1.13 2.03 15.63
C ALA A 61 -0.26 3.10 14.96
N MET A 62 0.66 2.69 14.09
CA MET A 62 1.65 3.62 13.53
C MET A 62 1.46 3.86 12.05
N PHE A 63 1.03 2.84 11.30
CA PHE A 63 1.00 2.91 9.84
C PHE A 63 -0.22 2.21 9.27
N THR A 64 -0.53 2.55 8.03
CA THR A 64 -1.42 1.74 7.20
C THR A 64 -0.56 1.08 6.14
N ASN A 65 -0.61 -0.25 6.09
CA ASN A 65 0.12 -1.01 5.09
C ASN A 65 -0.80 -1.28 3.91
N ILE A 66 -0.26 -1.14 2.72
CA ILE A 66 -1.01 -1.31 1.47
C ILE A 66 -0.20 -2.21 0.56
N GLU A 67 -0.85 -3.12 -0.12
CA GLU A 67 -0.14 -4.00 -1.05
C GLU A 67 -0.83 -4.07 -2.39
N GLY A 68 -0.06 -4.03 -3.47
CA GLY A 68 -0.55 -4.13 -4.83
C GLY A 68 0.56 -3.80 -5.82
N GLU A 69 0.19 -3.63 -7.08
CA GLU A 69 1.15 -3.22 -8.08
C GLU A 69 1.58 -1.78 -7.80
N PHE A 70 2.81 -1.47 -8.15
CA PHE A 70 3.42 -0.18 -7.80
C PHE A 70 2.56 1.01 -8.18
N ASP A 71 2.09 1.04 -9.43
CA ASP A 71 1.31 2.19 -9.88
C ASP A 71 -0.01 2.31 -9.12
N ASP A 72 -0.63 1.18 -8.81
CA ASP A 72 -1.89 1.19 -8.05
C ASP A 72 -1.65 1.67 -6.63
N VAL A 73 -0.59 1.19 -5.99
CA VAL A 73 -0.24 1.62 -4.64
C VAL A 73 0.04 3.12 -4.61
N MET A 74 0.81 3.61 -5.56
CA MET A 74 1.16 5.04 -5.59
C MET A 74 -0.06 5.92 -5.86
N ARG A 75 -0.99 5.43 -6.69
CA ARG A 75 -2.25 6.16 -6.91
C ARG A 75 -3.04 6.27 -5.61
N VAL A 76 -3.13 5.18 -4.85
CA VAL A 76 -3.87 5.19 -3.59
C VAL A 76 -3.17 6.09 -2.57
N VAL A 77 -1.84 6.04 -2.50
CA VAL A 77 -1.07 6.93 -1.61
C VAL A 77 -1.35 8.39 -1.96
N ARG A 78 -1.34 8.72 -3.26
CA ARG A 78 -1.64 10.07 -3.71
C ARG A 78 -3.04 10.48 -3.30
N ASP A 79 -4.03 9.65 -3.57
CA ASP A 79 -5.42 10.01 -3.31
C ASP A 79 -5.69 10.15 -1.81
N ALA A 80 -5.10 9.29 -1.00
CA ALA A 80 -5.24 9.39 0.45
C ALA A 80 -4.60 10.68 0.98
N THR A 81 -3.42 11.02 0.45
CA THR A 81 -2.74 12.25 0.86
C THR A 81 -3.56 13.47 0.47
N MET A 82 -4.08 13.49 -0.76
CA MET A 82 -4.83 14.64 -1.24
C MET A 82 -6.18 14.80 -0.53
N ALA A 83 -6.70 13.73 0.08
CA ALA A 83 -7.90 13.86 0.88
C ALA A 83 -7.73 14.89 2.01
N LEU A 84 -6.53 14.99 2.56
CA LEU A 84 -6.24 15.99 3.59
C LEU A 84 -5.76 17.30 2.99
N VAL A 85 -4.91 17.24 2.00
CA VAL A 85 -4.37 18.44 1.35
C VAL A 85 -5.49 19.29 0.76
N ASN A 86 -6.47 18.64 0.13
CA ASN A 86 -7.57 19.37 -0.49
C ASN A 86 -8.49 20.05 0.51
N LYS A 87 -8.40 19.67 1.78
CA LYS A 87 -9.14 20.35 2.85
C LYS A 87 -8.36 21.53 3.41
N GLY A 88 -7.19 21.79 2.87
CA GLY A 88 -6.39 22.95 3.27
C GLY A 88 -5.41 22.68 4.40
N TYR A 89 -5.21 21.41 4.79
CA TYR A 89 -4.29 21.11 5.87
C TYR A 89 -2.87 20.95 5.37
N ARG A 90 -1.92 21.48 6.13
CA ARG A 90 -0.53 21.12 5.93
C ARG A 90 -0.38 19.67 6.33
N THR A 91 0.10 18.83 5.41
CA THR A 91 0.05 17.38 5.58
C THR A 91 1.44 16.80 5.50
N GLY A 92 1.82 16.06 6.52
CA GLY A 92 3.08 15.32 6.52
C GLY A 92 2.84 13.88 6.10
N VAL A 93 3.75 13.34 5.32
CA VAL A 93 3.64 11.98 4.81
C VAL A 93 4.94 11.23 5.07
N ILE A 94 4.82 10.05 5.65
CA ILE A 94 5.94 9.13 5.74
C ILE A 94 5.54 7.90 4.93
N LEU A 95 6.37 7.54 3.98
CA LEU A 95 6.09 6.43 3.09
C LEU A 95 7.34 5.57 2.95
N LYS A 96 7.18 4.29 3.27
CA LYS A 96 8.24 3.31 3.05
C LYS A 96 7.71 2.27 2.08
N LEU A 97 8.50 1.96 1.07
CA LEU A 97 8.12 0.99 0.05
C LEU A 97 9.06 -0.20 0.08
N ASP A 98 8.49 -1.38 -0.12
CA ASP A 98 9.24 -2.59 -0.34
C ASP A 98 8.69 -3.19 -1.63
N ILE A 99 9.46 -3.10 -2.70
CA ILE A 99 9.03 -3.55 -4.02
C ILE A 99 9.70 -4.89 -4.31
N ARG A 100 8.88 -5.90 -4.53
CA ARG A 100 9.39 -7.26 -4.64
C ARG A 100 8.79 -7.94 -5.87
N PRO A 101 9.46 -7.79 -7.01
CA PRO A 101 8.91 -8.32 -8.26
C PRO A 101 8.63 -9.82 -8.17
N GLY A 102 7.48 -10.22 -8.68
CA GLY A 102 7.10 -11.62 -8.72
C GLY A 102 6.51 -12.19 -7.46
N PHE A 103 6.41 -11.39 -6.40
CA PHE A 103 5.83 -11.85 -5.14
C PHE A 103 4.42 -11.30 -4.96
N SER A 104 3.67 -11.86 -4.02
CA SER A 104 2.33 -11.41 -3.69
C SER A 104 2.02 -11.77 -2.25
N ASN A 105 0.96 -11.18 -1.71
CA ASN A 105 0.45 -11.50 -0.38
C ASN A 105 1.50 -11.37 0.72
N GLN A 106 2.35 -10.37 0.61
CA GLN A 106 3.48 -10.22 1.52
C GLN A 106 3.08 -9.67 2.88
N ILE A 107 1.99 -8.91 2.96
CA ILE A 107 1.50 -8.43 4.25
C ILE A 107 1.23 -9.61 5.18
N ASP A 108 0.55 -10.64 4.68
CA ASP A 108 0.23 -11.80 5.50
C ASP A 108 1.37 -12.79 5.56
N ALA A 109 2.10 -12.95 4.47
CA ALA A 109 3.11 -13.99 4.36
C ALA A 109 4.28 -13.79 5.31
N LYS A 110 4.69 -12.54 5.51
CA LYS A 110 5.83 -12.27 6.39
C LYS A 110 5.53 -12.67 7.83
N ALA A 111 4.35 -12.31 8.33
CA ALA A 111 3.97 -12.69 9.68
C ALA A 111 3.82 -14.20 9.81
N ALA A 112 3.21 -14.82 8.81
CA ALA A 112 2.99 -16.27 8.82
C ALA A 112 4.32 -17.02 8.82
N LEU A 113 5.29 -16.54 8.07
CA LEU A 113 6.60 -17.18 8.02
C LEU A 113 7.32 -17.09 9.35
N VAL A 114 7.27 -15.95 10.00
CA VAL A 114 7.88 -15.78 11.32
C VAL A 114 7.22 -16.72 12.32
N ASP A 115 5.89 -16.81 12.30
CA ASP A 115 5.16 -17.70 13.19
C ASP A 115 5.60 -19.15 12.98
N LYS A 116 5.75 -19.55 11.73
CA LYS A 116 6.17 -20.91 11.42
C LYS A 116 7.58 -21.21 11.93
N ILE A 117 8.49 -20.26 11.74
CA ILE A 117 9.87 -20.41 12.20
C ILE A 117 9.89 -20.56 13.73
N LEU A 118 9.11 -19.75 14.42
CA LEU A 118 9.07 -19.80 15.87
C LEU A 118 8.48 -21.11 16.37
N GLU A 119 7.44 -21.62 15.70
CA GLU A 119 6.89 -22.92 16.05
C GLU A 119 7.92 -24.02 15.90
N GLU A 120 8.68 -23.99 14.81
CA GLU A 120 9.69 -25.01 14.58
C GLU A 120 10.80 -24.95 15.62
N ARG A 121 11.19 -23.75 16.02
CA ARG A 121 12.20 -23.59 17.07
C ARG A 121 11.71 -24.13 18.40
N ASN A 122 10.44 -23.89 18.71
CA ASN A 122 9.87 -24.41 19.95
C ASN A 122 9.85 -25.91 19.99
N LYS A 123 9.63 -26.56 18.85
CA LYS A 123 9.62 -28.01 18.81
C LYS A 123 10.99 -28.61 19.05
N GLU A 124 12.04 -27.84 18.77
CA GLU A 124 13.40 -28.35 18.97
C GLU A 124 13.86 -28.25 20.41
N GLU A 125 13.14 -27.50 21.21
CA GLU A 125 13.45 -27.38 22.62
C GLU A 125 12.78 -28.48 23.41
#